data_bf508684811dca14390076864f99f193
#
_entry.id   bf508684811dca14390076864f99f193
#
_cell.length_a   1.000
_cell.length_b   1.000
_cell.length_c   1.000
_cell.angle_alpha   90.00
_cell.angle_beta   90.00
_cell.angle_gamma   90.00
#
_symmetry.space_group_name_H-M   'P 1'
#
loop_
_entity.id
_entity.type
_entity.pdbx_description
1 polymer ?
#
loop_
_entity_poly.entity_id
_entity_poly.type
_entity_poly.pdbx_seq_one_letter_code
_entity_poly.pdbx_strand_id
1 'polypeptide(L)'
;MTIEVTPLHEMTSGKLAAQCGHAAQLAWESPAMEPAYRQAWADDGYRVRVVVPSREQWENATRPVRVTDAGFTELDGPTETTRAFW
;
A
#
# COMPACT_ATOMS: atom_id res chain seq x y z
N MET A 1 -6.69 6.19 -6.34
CA MET A 1 -5.95 5.81 -5.11
C MET A 1 -4.52 5.46 -5.48
N THR A 2 -3.57 5.78 -4.61
CA THR A 2 -2.14 5.50 -4.83
C THR A 2 -1.64 4.49 -3.80
N ILE A 3 -0.90 3.50 -4.27
CA ILE A 3 -0.16 2.57 -3.41
C ILE A 3 1.32 2.84 -3.61
N GLU A 4 2.02 3.07 -2.50
CA GLU A 4 3.46 3.22 -2.48
C GLU A 4 4.09 1.89 -2.06
N VAL A 5 5.13 1.48 -2.80
CA VAL A 5 5.92 0.29 -2.51
C VAL A 5 7.24 0.74 -1.90
N THR A 6 7.68 0.06 -0.85
CA THR A 6 8.95 0.39 -0.19
C THR A 6 10.11 0.41 -1.18
N PRO A 7 10.95 1.46 -1.17
CA PRO A 7 12.19 1.45 -1.95
C PRO A 7 13.35 0.73 -1.24
N LEU A 8 13.12 0.23 -0.02
CA LEU A 8 14.19 -0.31 0.84
C LEU A 8 14.41 -1.81 0.68
N HIS A 9 13.45 -2.51 0.09
CA HIS A 9 13.49 -3.97 -0.06
C HIS A 9 13.00 -4.38 -1.44
N GLU A 10 13.60 -5.43 -1.98
CA GLU A 10 13.13 -6.07 -3.20
C GLU A 10 12.17 -7.20 -2.85
N MET A 11 11.16 -7.38 -3.68
CA MET A 11 10.19 -8.46 -3.54
C MET A 11 9.94 -9.10 -4.89
N THR A 12 9.66 -10.40 -4.90
CA THR A 12 9.17 -11.06 -6.11
C THR A 12 7.86 -10.44 -6.56
N SER A 13 7.50 -10.62 -7.82
CA SER A 13 6.25 -10.07 -8.35
C SER A 13 5.02 -10.60 -7.61
N GLY A 14 5.03 -11.86 -7.20
CA GLY A 14 3.94 -12.45 -6.42
C GLY A 14 3.80 -11.81 -5.04
N LYS A 15 4.92 -11.61 -4.35
CA LYS A 15 4.93 -10.94 -3.05
C LYS A 15 4.46 -9.49 -3.18
N LEU A 16 4.96 -8.79 -4.18
CA LEU A 16 4.58 -7.41 -4.45
C LEU A 16 3.07 -7.29 -4.71
N ALA A 17 2.52 -8.17 -5.54
CA ALA A 17 1.08 -8.17 -5.83
C ALA A 17 0.25 -8.40 -4.55
N ALA A 18 0.66 -9.35 -3.71
CA ALA A 18 -0.03 -9.62 -2.45
C ALA A 18 0.00 -8.40 -1.51
N GLN A 19 1.13 -7.74 -1.38
CA GLN A 19 1.27 -6.57 -0.51
C GLN A 19 0.46 -5.38 -1.04
N CYS A 20 0.39 -5.19 -2.34
CA CYS A 20 -0.47 -4.16 -2.95
C CYS A 20 -1.96 -4.49 -2.73
N GLY A 21 -2.33 -5.76 -2.83
CA GLY A 21 -3.70 -6.21 -2.53
C GLY A 21 -4.10 -5.92 -1.09
N HIS A 22 -3.20 -6.19 -0.14
CA HIS A 22 -3.43 -5.85 1.28
C HIS A 22 -3.63 -4.35 1.48
N ALA A 23 -2.81 -3.53 0.84
CA ALA A 23 -2.95 -2.08 0.94
C ALA A 23 -4.30 -1.59 0.41
N ALA A 24 -4.74 -2.11 -0.73
CA ALA A 24 -6.03 -1.76 -1.31
C ALA A 24 -7.19 -2.16 -0.41
N GLN A 25 -7.14 -3.37 0.15
CA GLN A 25 -8.18 -3.85 1.05
C GLN A 25 -8.24 -3.03 2.33
N LEU A 26 -7.11 -2.76 2.95
CA LEU A 26 -7.06 -1.93 4.15
C LEU A 26 -7.52 -0.49 3.89
N ALA A 27 -7.23 0.04 2.70
CA ALA A 27 -7.75 1.35 2.29
C ALA A 27 -9.27 1.34 2.22
N TRP A 28 -9.86 0.32 1.59
CA TRP A 28 -11.30 0.18 1.50
C TRP A 28 -11.98 0.09 2.88
N GLU A 29 -11.34 -0.59 3.82
CA GLU A 29 -11.85 -0.79 5.19
C GLU A 29 -11.51 0.37 6.13
N SER A 30 -10.64 1.30 5.70
CA SER A 30 -10.17 2.37 6.57
C SER A 30 -11.30 3.33 6.95
N PRO A 31 -11.45 3.66 8.24
CA PRO A 31 -12.40 4.68 8.67
C PRO A 31 -12.01 6.09 8.19
N ALA A 32 -10.77 6.29 7.75
CA ALA A 32 -10.32 7.56 7.18
C ALA A 32 -10.84 7.76 5.76
N MET A 33 -11.27 6.70 5.07
CA MET A 33 -11.82 6.84 3.72
C MET A 33 -13.29 7.25 3.79
N GLU A 34 -13.58 8.44 3.30
CA GLU A 34 -14.95 8.95 3.29
C GLU A 34 -15.84 8.16 2.33
N PRO A 35 -17.13 7.98 2.67
CA PRO A 35 -18.07 7.23 1.81
C PRO A 35 -18.14 7.74 0.38
N ALA A 36 -18.08 9.06 0.18
CA ALA A 36 -18.11 9.65 -1.15
C ALA A 36 -16.87 9.25 -1.97
N TYR A 37 -15.69 9.22 -1.35
CA TYR A 37 -14.48 8.77 -2.04
C TYR A 37 -14.56 7.28 -2.35
N ARG A 38 -15.02 6.47 -1.40
CA ARG A 38 -15.16 5.02 -1.58
C ARG A 38 -16.06 4.71 -2.77
N GLN A 39 -17.19 5.42 -2.87
CA GLN A 39 -18.11 5.24 -3.99
C GLN A 39 -17.47 5.67 -5.32
N ALA A 40 -16.79 6.81 -5.35
CA ALA A 40 -16.11 7.29 -6.55
C ALA A 40 -15.02 6.31 -7.01
N TRP A 41 -14.27 5.76 -6.08
CA TRP A 41 -13.24 4.76 -6.38
C TRP A 41 -13.87 3.49 -6.96
N ALA A 42 -14.95 2.98 -6.37
CA ALA A 42 -15.68 1.83 -6.89
C ALA A 42 -16.23 2.10 -8.29
N ASP A 43 -16.82 3.27 -8.52
CA ASP A 43 -17.36 3.67 -9.81
C ASP A 43 -16.27 3.79 -10.89
N ASP A 44 -15.04 4.09 -10.51
CA ASP A 44 -13.87 4.15 -11.40
C ASP A 44 -13.20 2.77 -11.57
N GLY A 45 -13.82 1.70 -11.11
CA GLY A 45 -13.32 0.34 -11.24
C GLY A 45 -12.18 0.00 -10.29
N TYR A 46 -12.10 0.67 -9.14
CA TYR A 46 -11.05 0.46 -8.13
C TYR A 46 -9.65 0.71 -8.69
N ARG A 47 -9.50 1.70 -9.55
CA ARG A 47 -8.22 2.01 -10.17
C ARG A 47 -7.18 2.35 -9.12
N VAL A 48 -5.99 1.77 -9.27
CA VAL A 48 -4.85 1.98 -8.38
C VAL A 48 -3.65 2.38 -9.20
N ARG A 49 -2.94 3.40 -8.73
CA ARG A 49 -1.63 3.77 -9.24
C ARG A 49 -0.57 3.26 -8.25
N VAL A 50 0.37 2.45 -8.74
CA VAL A 50 1.45 1.90 -7.91
C VAL A 50 2.73 2.67 -8.22
N VAL A 51 3.38 3.17 -7.18
CA VAL A 51 4.62 3.94 -7.31
C VAL A 51 5.67 3.47 -6.31
N VAL A 52 6.94 3.68 -6.64
CA VAL A 52 8.05 3.45 -5.73
C VAL A 52 8.65 4.81 -5.41
N PRO A 53 8.42 5.35 -4.21
CA PRO A 53 8.98 6.64 -3.83
C PRO A 53 10.49 6.54 -3.63
N SER A 54 11.17 7.68 -3.55
CA SER A 54 12.56 7.70 -3.11
C SER A 54 12.64 7.29 -1.64
N ARG A 55 13.85 6.89 -1.20
CA ARG A 55 14.09 6.61 0.22
C ARG A 55 13.70 7.79 1.10
N GLU A 56 14.07 9.00 0.72
CA GLU A 56 13.74 10.20 1.47
C GLU A 56 12.23 10.42 1.58
N GLN A 57 11.51 10.29 0.48
CA GLN A 57 10.05 10.41 0.47
C GLN A 57 9.40 9.33 1.34
N TRP A 58 9.90 8.11 1.26
CA TRP A 58 9.38 7.00 2.06
C TRP A 58 9.58 7.24 3.55
N GLU A 59 10.76 7.72 3.95
CA GLU A 59 11.09 7.93 5.36
C GLU A 59 10.36 9.14 5.97
N ASN A 60 10.04 10.15 5.16
CA ASN A 60 9.48 11.41 5.64
C ASN A 60 7.96 11.53 5.51
N ALA A 61 7.33 10.68 4.72
CA ALA A 61 5.87 10.75 4.51
C ALA A 61 5.14 9.84 5.49
N THR A 62 3.95 10.31 5.91
CA THR A 62 2.99 9.46 6.63
C THR A 62 1.79 9.23 5.73
N ARG A 63 1.23 8.01 5.80
CA ARG A 63 0.07 7.63 5.01
C ARG A 63 -1.00 7.00 5.89
N PRO A 64 -2.29 7.13 5.54
CA PRO A 64 -3.37 6.59 6.36
C PRO A 64 -3.39 5.07 6.42
N VAL A 65 -2.84 4.39 5.42
CA VAL A 65 -2.75 2.93 5.39
C VAL A 65 -1.30 2.51 5.27
N ARG A 66 -0.90 1.57 6.12
CA ARG A 66 0.45 1.00 6.14
C ARG A 66 0.34 -0.52 6.28
N VAL A 67 1.06 -1.24 5.44
CA VAL A 67 1.07 -2.71 5.47
C VAL A 67 2.42 -3.17 5.98
N THR A 68 2.40 -3.98 7.04
CA THR A 68 3.60 -4.61 7.59
C THR A 68 3.53 -6.11 7.35
N ASP A 69 4.53 -6.64 6.63
CA ASP A 69 4.69 -8.08 6.45
C ASP A 69 5.34 -8.67 7.70
N ALA A 70 4.88 -9.85 8.11
CA ALA A 70 5.39 -10.51 9.31
C ALA A 70 6.76 -11.17 9.13
N GLY A 71 7.28 -11.24 7.89
CA GLY A 71 8.60 -11.82 7.61
C GLY A 71 8.62 -13.33 7.50
N PHE A 72 7.49 -13.94 7.11
CA PHE A 72 7.39 -15.40 7.02
C PHE A 72 7.85 -15.98 5.68
N THR A 73 8.13 -15.13 4.70
CA THR A 73 8.51 -15.57 3.36
C THR A 73 9.86 -15.01 2.92
N GLU A 74 9.87 -13.96 2.09
CA GLU A 74 11.09 -13.41 1.47
C GLU A 74 11.84 -12.40 2.33
N LEU A 75 11.20 -11.88 3.39
CA LEU A 75 11.74 -10.78 4.17
C LEU A 75 12.17 -11.25 5.56
N ASP A 76 13.25 -10.65 6.07
CA ASP A 76 13.80 -10.96 7.39
C ASP A 76 13.05 -10.15 8.45
N GLY A 77 12.11 -10.79 9.12
CA GLY A 77 11.33 -10.16 10.18
C GLY A 77 10.28 -9.17 9.68
N PRO A 78 9.56 -8.50 10.60
CA PRO A 78 8.50 -7.56 10.26
C PRO A 78 9.04 -6.41 9.42
N THR A 79 8.41 -6.17 8.27
CA THR A 79 8.85 -5.17 7.30
C THR A 79 7.65 -4.40 6.74
N GLU A 80 7.69 -3.08 6.79
CA GLU A 80 6.69 -2.26 6.13
C GLU A 80 6.92 -2.31 4.62
N THR A 81 5.94 -2.80 3.88
CA THR A 81 6.08 -3.12 2.46
C THR A 81 5.36 -2.17 1.54
N THR A 82 4.12 -1.80 1.88
CA THR A 82 3.29 -0.91 1.07
C THR A 82 2.52 0.05 1.96
N ARG A 83 2.10 1.15 1.35
CA ARG A 83 1.25 2.17 1.96
C ARG A 83 0.21 2.60 0.95
N ALA A 84 -0.93 3.09 1.40
CA ALA A 84 -1.95 3.63 0.51
C ALA A 84 -2.41 5.00 0.98
N PHE A 85 -2.76 5.83 0.02
CA PHE A 85 -3.40 7.12 0.27
C PHE A 85 -4.29 7.52 -0.91
N TRP A 86 -5.12 8.48 -0.67
CA TRP A 86 -6.10 8.96 -1.64
C TRP A 86 -6.42 10.45 -1.49
#